data_1a0a5d429a01d486ed8fb00ecdb07730
#
_entry.id   1a0a5d429a01d486ed8fb00ecdb07730
#
_cell.length_a   1.000
_cell.length_b   1.000
_cell.length_c   1.000
_cell.angle_alpha   90.00
_cell.angle_beta   90.00
_cell.angle_gamma   90.00
#
_symmetry.space_group_name_H-M   'P 1'
#
loop_
_entity.id
_entity.type
_entity.pdbx_description
1 polymer ?
#
loop_
_entity_poly.entity_id
_entity_poly.type
_entity_poly.pdbx_seq_one_letter_code
_entity_poly.pdbx_strand_id
1 'polypeptide(L)'
;MADPQGFLKYRERELPKRRPVPVRILDNREVYTRRVEDSPALVRQATRCMDCGVPFCHNGCPLGNLIPEWNELTRREDFAGAIERLHATNNFPEWTGRLCPAPCETACVLGINQPAVTIKYIEQSIIDNAFDLGLVEPQIPDRLTNNTVAVIGSGPAGLAAAQQLTRAGHTVAVYEKDDRIGGLLTYGIPDFKMEKVQVDRRLEQMEAEGTRFRPSVDVGGSGENALSGKELLERYDAIVLAMGSTVPRELPVPGREFGGIHPAMDYLVQHNRVVAGRPVDDQIVATGKDVVIIGGGDTGSDCYGTALRQGATSVTQIDINPMPGEERPGDQPWPTYPKVYRVSTSHEEGGERVFGASTVEFLSDGSTGPGQVSHIRLVDVVRSHGHSEPIEGTERVIPAGLVLLALGFQGVPREGLVEQLGVEVDERGRIARDESYATSVPGVFVAGDAGRGQSLIVWAIAEGRAAAAAVDEFLRGETELPAPVAPSTVAVSA
;
A
#
# COMPACT_ATOMS: atom_id res chain seq x y z
N MET A 1 -26.92 19.02 -7.40
CA MET A 1 -26.11 19.53 -8.55
C MET A 1 -24.95 20.33 -7.99
N ALA A 2 -23.74 20.05 -8.47
CA ALA A 2 -22.55 20.80 -8.07
C ALA A 2 -22.72 22.32 -8.29
N ASP A 3 -21.95 23.12 -7.57
CA ASP A 3 -21.89 24.57 -7.84
C ASP A 3 -21.18 24.76 -9.19
N PRO A 4 -21.88 25.18 -10.27
CA PRO A 4 -21.29 25.25 -11.61
C PRO A 4 -20.17 26.29 -11.73
N GLN A 5 -20.00 27.14 -10.71
CA GLN A 5 -18.95 28.16 -10.62
C GLN A 5 -17.96 27.91 -9.49
N GLY A 6 -18.07 26.79 -8.77
CA GLY A 6 -17.26 26.50 -7.59
C GLY A 6 -15.75 26.52 -7.88
N PHE A 7 -15.34 25.89 -8.99
CA PHE A 7 -13.95 25.86 -9.44
C PHE A 7 -13.42 27.24 -9.91
N LEU A 8 -14.30 28.16 -10.24
CA LEU A 8 -13.94 29.54 -10.58
C LEU A 8 -13.78 30.41 -9.32
N LYS A 9 -14.56 30.11 -8.26
CA LYS A 9 -14.50 30.82 -6.97
C LYS A 9 -13.29 30.40 -6.15
N TYR A 10 -13.03 29.08 -6.08
CA TYR A 10 -11.98 28.48 -5.26
C TYR A 10 -10.90 27.86 -6.15
N ARG A 11 -9.94 28.66 -6.55
CA ARG A 11 -8.88 28.23 -7.49
C ARG A 11 -7.74 27.49 -6.81
N GLU A 12 -7.48 27.82 -5.55
CA GLU A 12 -6.37 27.28 -4.79
C GLU A 12 -6.68 25.89 -4.22
N ARG A 13 -5.65 25.05 -4.22
CA ARG A 13 -5.67 23.74 -3.59
C ARG A 13 -5.30 23.88 -2.13
N GLU A 14 -6.24 23.59 -1.23
CA GLU A 14 -6.02 23.59 0.21
C GLU A 14 -5.86 22.16 0.71
N LEU A 15 -4.77 21.86 1.38
CA LEU A 15 -4.51 20.56 2.01
C LEU A 15 -4.47 20.71 3.54
N PRO A 16 -4.70 19.61 4.29
CA PRO A 16 -4.54 19.62 5.74
C PRO A 16 -3.15 20.12 6.12
N LYS A 17 -3.09 20.82 7.25
CA LYS A 17 -1.81 21.31 7.78
C LYS A 17 -0.96 20.14 8.22
N ARG A 18 0.34 20.20 7.87
CA ARG A 18 1.33 19.27 8.37
C ARG A 18 1.88 19.74 9.70
N ARG A 19 2.16 18.81 10.58
CA ARG A 19 2.90 19.10 11.81
C ARG A 19 4.29 19.60 11.43
N PRO A 20 4.83 20.65 12.11
CA PRO A 20 6.15 21.17 11.83
C PRO A 20 7.24 20.10 11.94
N VAL A 21 8.22 20.10 11.03
CA VAL A 21 9.30 19.09 11.01
C VAL A 21 10.00 18.92 12.36
N PRO A 22 10.40 19.99 13.08
CA PRO A 22 11.09 19.84 14.38
C PRO A 22 10.27 19.16 15.46
N VAL A 23 8.94 19.09 15.29
CA VAL A 23 8.02 18.43 16.24
C VAL A 23 7.71 17.01 15.79
N ARG A 24 7.36 16.83 14.52
CA ARG A 24 6.90 15.54 14.01
C ARG A 24 8.00 14.48 13.91
N ILE A 25 9.24 14.91 13.80
CA ILE A 25 10.41 14.00 13.77
C ILE A 25 10.70 13.35 15.15
N LEU A 26 10.12 13.89 16.23
CA LEU A 26 10.33 13.41 17.60
C LEU A 26 9.37 12.30 18.01
N ASP A 27 8.40 11.97 17.17
CA ASP A 27 7.40 10.93 17.45
C ASP A 27 6.97 10.18 16.18
N ASN A 28 6.09 9.18 16.34
CA ASN A 28 5.55 8.36 15.26
C ASN A 28 4.09 8.68 14.92
N ARG A 29 3.54 9.81 15.36
CA ARG A 29 2.16 10.19 15.02
C ARG A 29 2.04 10.63 13.57
N GLU A 30 0.84 10.50 13.00
CA GLU A 30 0.55 10.96 11.63
C GLU A 30 1.05 12.39 11.40
N VAL A 31 1.63 12.61 10.21
CA VAL A 31 2.21 13.91 9.83
C VAL A 31 1.14 14.99 9.69
N TYR A 32 -0.05 14.62 9.24
CA TYR A 32 -1.17 15.54 9.08
C TYR A 32 -1.97 15.65 10.36
N THR A 33 -2.31 16.88 10.75
CA THR A 33 -3.25 17.12 11.87
C THR A 33 -4.65 17.14 11.34
N ARG A 34 -5.51 16.30 11.89
CA ARG A 34 -6.95 16.43 11.72
C ARG A 34 -7.46 17.55 12.66
N ARG A 35 -8.18 18.53 12.12
CA ARG A 35 -8.83 19.56 12.91
C ARG A 35 -10.29 19.68 12.49
N VAL A 36 -11.19 19.73 13.46
CA VAL A 36 -12.61 20.07 13.23
C VAL A 36 -12.74 21.44 12.55
N GLU A 37 -11.77 22.33 12.78
CA GLU A 37 -11.66 23.67 12.19
C GLU A 37 -11.42 23.66 10.67
N ASP A 38 -11.03 22.52 10.08
CA ASP A 38 -10.77 22.39 8.64
C ASP A 38 -12.06 22.15 7.81
N SER A 39 -13.24 22.02 8.45
CA SER A 39 -14.52 21.80 7.78
C SER A 39 -14.83 22.83 6.68
N PRO A 40 -14.62 24.17 6.87
CA PRO A 40 -14.82 25.14 5.80
C PRO A 40 -13.87 24.95 4.61
N ALA A 41 -12.63 24.52 4.84
CA ALA A 41 -11.67 24.21 3.78
C ALA A 41 -12.11 22.96 3.00
N LEU A 42 -12.59 21.94 3.69
CA LEU A 42 -13.14 20.72 3.07
C LEU A 42 -14.30 21.05 2.13
N VAL A 43 -15.26 21.85 2.58
CA VAL A 43 -16.41 22.29 1.75
C VAL A 43 -15.93 23.08 0.53
N ARG A 44 -14.98 24.03 0.69
CA ARG A 44 -14.40 24.75 -0.46
C ARG A 44 -13.73 23.82 -1.45
N GLN A 45 -12.97 22.83 -0.97
CA GLN A 45 -12.28 21.88 -1.86
C GLN A 45 -13.27 20.96 -2.57
N ALA A 46 -14.29 20.46 -1.91
CA ALA A 46 -15.36 19.68 -2.53
C ALA A 46 -16.13 20.51 -3.59
N THR A 47 -16.34 21.80 -3.32
CA THR A 47 -17.00 22.76 -4.25
C THR A 47 -16.22 22.97 -5.55
N ARG A 48 -14.91 22.65 -5.59
CA ARG A 48 -14.09 22.73 -6.82
C ARG A 48 -14.41 21.63 -7.82
N CYS A 49 -15.13 20.59 -7.44
CA CYS A 49 -15.55 19.54 -8.36
C CYS A 49 -16.52 20.08 -9.42
N MET A 50 -16.20 19.85 -10.69
CA MET A 50 -17.00 20.32 -11.84
C MET A 50 -18.18 19.42 -12.17
N ASP A 51 -18.32 18.27 -11.48
CA ASP A 51 -19.34 17.25 -11.78
C ASP A 51 -19.36 16.87 -13.28
N CYS A 52 -18.20 16.40 -13.76
CA CYS A 52 -18.01 16.13 -15.19
C CYS A 52 -18.94 15.01 -15.67
N GLY A 53 -19.63 15.22 -16.81
CA GLY A 53 -20.45 14.18 -17.44
C GLY A 53 -19.67 12.93 -17.88
N VAL A 54 -18.33 13.07 -18.09
CA VAL A 54 -17.40 11.96 -18.26
C VAL A 54 -16.31 12.13 -17.19
N PRO A 55 -16.47 11.53 -16.02
CA PRO A 55 -15.57 11.74 -14.89
C PRO A 55 -14.30 10.88 -15.01
N PHE A 56 -13.24 11.41 -15.64
CA PHE A 56 -11.96 10.69 -15.78
C PHE A 56 -11.34 10.27 -14.43
N CYS A 57 -11.69 10.93 -13.33
CA CYS A 57 -11.29 10.52 -11.99
C CYS A 57 -11.81 9.12 -11.62
N HIS A 58 -12.98 8.68 -12.13
CA HIS A 58 -13.45 7.29 -11.99
C HIS A 58 -12.51 6.32 -12.71
N ASN A 59 -12.14 6.62 -13.95
CA ASN A 59 -11.27 5.76 -14.75
C ASN A 59 -9.84 5.73 -14.22
N GLY A 60 -9.40 6.81 -13.58
CA GLY A 60 -8.11 6.87 -12.89
C GLY A 60 -8.08 6.06 -11.58
N CYS A 61 -9.24 5.64 -11.06
CA CYS A 61 -9.36 4.86 -9.84
C CYS A 61 -9.74 3.40 -10.16
N PRO A 62 -8.92 2.40 -9.82
CA PRO A 62 -9.25 0.99 -10.03
C PRO A 62 -10.55 0.52 -9.35
N LEU A 63 -10.94 1.19 -8.27
CA LEU A 63 -12.21 0.93 -7.58
C LEU A 63 -13.42 1.51 -8.30
N GLY A 64 -13.22 2.39 -9.29
CA GLY A 64 -14.32 3.10 -9.93
C GLY A 64 -15.09 4.02 -8.98
N ASN A 65 -14.38 4.67 -8.05
CA ASN A 65 -14.98 5.52 -7.02
C ASN A 65 -15.88 6.61 -7.60
N LEU A 66 -17.10 6.76 -7.03
CA LEU A 66 -18.13 7.72 -7.44
C LEU A 66 -17.79 9.15 -6.97
N ILE A 67 -16.65 9.66 -7.44
CA ILE A 67 -15.98 10.85 -6.92
C ILE A 67 -16.82 12.13 -7.03
N PRO A 68 -17.46 12.47 -8.18
CA PRO A 68 -18.32 13.65 -8.25
C PRO A 68 -19.48 13.60 -7.26
N GLU A 69 -20.10 12.44 -7.09
CA GLU A 69 -21.26 12.24 -6.22
C GLU A 69 -20.93 12.53 -4.75
N TRP A 70 -19.90 11.86 -4.21
CA TRP A 70 -19.55 12.09 -2.81
C TRP A 70 -18.87 13.47 -2.58
N ASN A 71 -18.26 14.09 -3.61
CA ASN A 71 -17.82 15.49 -3.53
C ASN A 71 -19.00 16.44 -3.36
N GLU A 72 -20.08 16.24 -4.11
CA GLU A 72 -21.30 17.05 -4.00
C GLU A 72 -21.98 16.89 -2.63
N LEU A 73 -22.06 15.65 -2.12
CA LEU A 73 -22.61 15.38 -0.79
C LEU A 73 -21.75 16.02 0.31
N THR A 74 -20.42 15.94 0.18
CA THR A 74 -19.48 16.61 1.10
C THR A 74 -19.64 18.13 1.06
N ARG A 75 -19.81 18.71 -0.14
CA ARG A 75 -20.08 20.14 -0.31
C ARG A 75 -21.32 20.59 0.46
N ARG A 76 -22.32 19.73 0.55
CA ARG A 76 -23.57 19.96 1.31
C ARG A 76 -23.47 19.58 2.77
N GLU A 77 -22.31 19.10 3.22
CA GLU A 77 -22.11 18.58 4.57
C GLU A 77 -23.01 17.37 4.90
N ASP A 78 -23.51 16.68 3.87
CA ASP A 78 -24.23 15.40 3.99
C ASP A 78 -23.23 14.24 4.08
N PHE A 79 -22.65 14.04 5.27
CA PHE A 79 -21.67 12.99 5.50
C PHE A 79 -22.29 11.59 5.50
N ALA A 80 -23.57 11.46 5.83
CA ALA A 80 -24.27 10.17 5.77
C ALA A 80 -24.43 9.70 4.32
N GLY A 81 -24.90 10.56 3.42
CA GLY A 81 -24.95 10.26 2.00
C GLY A 81 -23.56 10.08 1.38
N ALA A 82 -22.58 10.91 1.81
CA ALA A 82 -21.22 10.83 1.29
C ALA A 82 -20.54 9.49 1.61
N ILE A 83 -20.66 8.98 2.84
CA ILE A 83 -20.07 7.68 3.22
C ILE A 83 -20.78 6.52 2.54
N GLU A 84 -22.10 6.57 2.35
CA GLU A 84 -22.83 5.56 1.59
C GLU A 84 -22.27 5.43 0.16
N ARG A 85 -22.11 6.56 -0.55
CA ARG A 85 -21.55 6.58 -1.91
C ARG A 85 -20.10 6.13 -1.97
N LEU A 86 -19.30 6.48 -0.97
CA LEU A 86 -17.91 6.09 -0.88
C LEU A 86 -17.76 4.59 -0.61
N HIS A 87 -18.50 4.03 0.34
CA HIS A 87 -18.50 2.60 0.65
C HIS A 87 -19.07 1.72 -0.46
N ALA A 88 -19.89 2.25 -1.36
CA ALA A 88 -20.41 1.49 -2.50
C ALA A 88 -19.28 0.91 -3.38
N THR A 89 -18.16 1.62 -3.49
CA THR A 89 -17.03 1.23 -4.33
C THR A 89 -15.75 0.95 -3.57
N ASN A 90 -15.56 1.49 -2.36
CA ASN A 90 -14.35 1.34 -1.56
C ASN A 90 -14.65 0.84 -0.14
N ASN A 91 -14.12 -0.32 0.21
CA ASN A 91 -14.27 -0.87 1.55
C ASN A 91 -13.51 -0.06 2.63
N PHE A 92 -12.36 0.53 2.26
CA PHE A 92 -11.38 1.06 3.23
C PHE A 92 -10.87 2.46 2.84
N PRO A 93 -11.77 3.48 2.83
CA PRO A 93 -11.38 4.83 2.46
C PRO A 93 -10.35 5.46 3.42
N GLU A 94 -10.32 5.04 4.68
CA GLU A 94 -9.34 5.47 5.67
C GLU A 94 -7.91 5.09 5.29
N TRP A 95 -7.71 3.99 4.57
CA TRP A 95 -6.40 3.54 4.12
C TRP A 95 -6.05 4.17 2.77
N THR A 96 -6.96 4.17 1.79
CA THR A 96 -6.72 4.80 0.49
C THR A 96 -6.55 6.31 0.61
N GLY A 97 -7.36 6.97 1.43
CA GLY A 97 -7.26 8.39 1.72
C GLY A 97 -5.92 8.81 2.36
N ARG A 98 -5.19 7.88 3.02
CA ARG A 98 -3.87 8.14 3.61
C ARG A 98 -2.72 7.66 2.72
N LEU A 99 -2.84 6.50 2.09
CA LEU A 99 -1.71 5.77 1.50
C LEU A 99 -1.70 5.79 -0.04
N CYS A 100 -2.87 5.92 -0.69
CA CYS A 100 -2.93 5.91 -2.16
C CYS A 100 -2.23 7.16 -2.74
N PRO A 101 -1.42 7.02 -3.82
CA PRO A 101 -0.84 8.16 -4.52
C PRO A 101 -1.86 9.00 -5.29
N ALA A 102 -3.15 8.62 -5.25
CA ALA A 102 -4.30 9.31 -5.83
C ALA A 102 -4.22 9.50 -7.36
N PRO A 103 -4.18 8.42 -8.15
CA PRO A 103 -4.23 8.52 -9.62
C PRO A 103 -5.52 9.21 -10.10
N CYS A 104 -6.60 9.16 -9.34
CA CYS A 104 -7.83 9.92 -9.56
C CYS A 104 -7.62 11.44 -9.61
N GLU A 105 -6.75 11.99 -8.76
CA GLU A 105 -6.40 13.43 -8.81
C GLU A 105 -5.61 13.77 -10.07
N THR A 106 -4.73 12.88 -10.50
CA THR A 106 -3.96 13.04 -11.74
C THR A 106 -4.87 13.01 -12.98
N ALA A 107 -5.91 12.17 -12.95
CA ALA A 107 -6.90 12.07 -14.01
C ALA A 107 -8.04 13.12 -13.91
N CYS A 108 -8.04 13.96 -12.87
CA CYS A 108 -9.05 15.01 -12.71
C CYS A 108 -9.01 16.00 -13.89
N VAL A 109 -10.16 16.23 -14.54
CA VAL A 109 -10.27 17.16 -15.69
C VAL A 109 -9.85 18.58 -15.31
N LEU A 110 -10.20 19.02 -14.09
CA LEU A 110 -9.76 20.34 -13.59
C LEU A 110 -8.22 20.45 -13.57
N GLY A 111 -7.53 19.33 -13.37
CA GLY A 111 -6.07 19.26 -13.34
C GLY A 111 -5.36 19.61 -14.64
N ILE A 112 -6.10 19.76 -15.77
CA ILE A 112 -5.56 20.19 -17.06
C ILE A 112 -5.17 21.68 -17.04
N ASN A 113 -5.98 22.53 -16.39
CA ASN A 113 -5.83 23.99 -16.42
C ASN A 113 -5.62 24.63 -15.04
N GLN A 114 -5.88 23.90 -13.96
CA GLN A 114 -5.80 24.38 -12.58
C GLN A 114 -5.31 23.23 -11.67
N PRO A 115 -4.90 23.48 -10.43
CA PRO A 115 -4.64 22.39 -9.49
C PRO A 115 -5.86 21.47 -9.35
N ALA A 116 -5.66 20.17 -9.45
CA ALA A 116 -6.73 19.17 -9.35
C ALA A 116 -7.53 19.30 -8.04
N VAL A 117 -8.76 18.78 -8.01
CA VAL A 117 -9.54 18.64 -6.78
C VAL A 117 -8.76 17.78 -5.78
N THR A 118 -8.82 18.11 -4.48
CA THR A 118 -8.17 17.36 -3.40
C THR A 118 -8.94 16.09 -3.06
N ILE A 119 -9.10 15.20 -4.03
CA ILE A 119 -9.97 14.01 -3.95
C ILE A 119 -9.58 13.12 -2.76
N LYS A 120 -8.29 12.85 -2.62
CA LYS A 120 -7.75 12.02 -1.53
C LYS A 120 -8.04 12.61 -0.14
N TYR A 121 -7.90 13.92 0.02
CA TYR A 121 -8.22 14.60 1.28
C TYR A 121 -9.71 14.56 1.59
N ILE A 122 -10.56 14.74 0.58
CA ILE A 122 -12.02 14.67 0.76
C ILE A 122 -12.43 13.25 1.14
N GLU A 123 -11.91 12.22 0.44
CA GLU A 123 -12.11 10.81 0.76
C GLU A 123 -11.76 10.48 2.22
N GLN A 124 -10.55 10.87 2.66
CA GLN A 124 -10.11 10.69 4.04
C GLN A 124 -11.04 11.41 5.03
N SER A 125 -11.45 12.62 4.71
CA SER A 125 -12.31 13.43 5.60
C SER A 125 -13.70 12.84 5.73
N ILE A 126 -14.28 12.29 4.65
CA ILE A 126 -15.59 11.61 4.68
C ILE A 126 -15.55 10.45 5.66
N ILE A 127 -14.59 9.54 5.52
CA ILE A 127 -14.54 8.35 6.37
C ILE A 127 -14.19 8.68 7.81
N ASP A 128 -13.27 9.61 8.06
CA ASP A 128 -12.90 10.00 9.41
C ASP A 128 -14.09 10.66 10.14
N ASN A 129 -14.85 11.53 9.46
CA ASN A 129 -16.07 12.11 10.00
C ASN A 129 -17.15 11.04 10.21
N ALA A 130 -17.29 10.09 9.29
CA ALA A 130 -18.28 9.03 9.41
C ALA A 130 -18.03 8.13 10.63
N PHE A 131 -16.78 7.79 10.93
CA PHE A 131 -16.45 7.06 12.16
C PHE A 131 -16.74 7.89 13.41
N ASP A 132 -16.35 9.17 13.43
CA ASP A 132 -16.58 10.04 14.59
C ASP A 132 -18.06 10.29 14.87
N LEU A 133 -18.89 10.32 13.83
CA LEU A 133 -20.34 10.49 13.92
C LEU A 133 -21.08 9.16 14.14
N GLY A 134 -20.39 8.02 14.18
CA GLY A 134 -21.01 6.70 14.32
C GLY A 134 -21.82 6.24 13.11
N LEU A 135 -21.50 6.76 11.90
CA LEU A 135 -22.20 6.40 10.66
C LEU A 135 -21.65 5.12 10.00
N VAL A 136 -20.53 4.60 10.51
CA VAL A 136 -19.94 3.34 10.02
C VAL A 136 -20.44 2.21 10.89
N GLU A 137 -21.52 1.58 10.48
CA GLU A 137 -22.16 0.47 11.20
C GLU A 137 -21.81 -0.88 10.57
N PRO A 138 -21.75 -1.99 11.37
CA PRO A 138 -21.61 -3.35 10.85
C PRO A 138 -22.77 -3.73 9.94
N GLN A 139 -22.45 -4.32 8.78
CA GLN A 139 -23.42 -4.81 7.82
C GLN A 139 -23.53 -6.35 7.93
N ILE A 140 -24.42 -6.79 8.78
CA ILE A 140 -24.65 -8.21 9.03
C ILE A 140 -25.54 -8.78 7.92
N PRO A 141 -25.16 -9.90 7.26
CA PRO A 141 -25.99 -10.51 6.21
C PRO A 141 -27.30 -11.06 6.79
N ASP A 142 -28.41 -10.88 6.08
CA ASP A 142 -29.73 -11.40 6.48
C ASP A 142 -29.78 -12.93 6.55
N ARG A 143 -28.98 -13.61 5.73
CA ARG A 143 -28.93 -15.07 5.62
C ARG A 143 -27.52 -15.56 5.37
N LEU A 144 -27.17 -16.69 5.99
CA LEU A 144 -25.94 -17.42 5.69
C LEU A 144 -26.15 -18.38 4.52
N THR A 145 -25.12 -18.49 3.66
CA THR A 145 -25.14 -19.40 2.49
C THR A 145 -24.81 -20.85 2.86
N ASN A 146 -24.29 -21.09 4.06
CA ASN A 146 -23.65 -22.33 4.54
C ASN A 146 -22.32 -22.69 3.85
N ASN A 147 -21.84 -21.88 2.92
CA ASN A 147 -20.51 -22.06 2.34
C ASN A 147 -19.44 -21.44 3.23
N THR A 148 -18.26 -22.07 3.22
CA THR A 148 -17.11 -21.68 4.03
C THR A 148 -15.95 -21.23 3.14
N VAL A 149 -15.33 -20.08 3.48
CA VAL A 149 -14.20 -19.54 2.71
C VAL A 149 -13.02 -19.24 3.62
N ALA A 150 -11.84 -19.73 3.22
CA ALA A 150 -10.58 -19.34 3.82
C ALA A 150 -9.93 -18.21 3.01
N VAL A 151 -9.51 -17.13 3.68
CA VAL A 151 -8.70 -16.06 3.09
C VAL A 151 -7.29 -16.13 3.72
N ILE A 152 -6.28 -16.33 2.91
CA ILE A 152 -4.89 -16.48 3.36
C ILE A 152 -4.13 -15.18 3.13
N GLY A 153 -3.79 -14.52 4.21
CA GLY A 153 -3.21 -13.17 4.25
C GLY A 153 -4.25 -12.10 4.55
N SER A 154 -3.92 -11.24 5.50
CA SER A 154 -4.78 -10.19 6.02
C SER A 154 -4.41 -8.79 5.51
N GLY A 155 -3.68 -8.69 4.40
CA GLY A 155 -3.43 -7.42 3.72
C GLY A 155 -4.69 -6.83 3.08
N PRO A 156 -4.60 -5.66 2.42
CA PRO A 156 -5.76 -4.96 1.85
C PRO A 156 -6.61 -5.81 0.90
N ALA A 157 -6.00 -6.68 0.09
CA ALA A 157 -6.71 -7.58 -0.82
C ALA A 157 -7.51 -8.63 -0.07
N GLY A 158 -6.88 -9.29 0.91
CA GLY A 158 -7.53 -10.31 1.74
C GLY A 158 -8.67 -9.75 2.57
N LEU A 159 -8.47 -8.58 3.19
CA LEU A 159 -9.52 -7.93 3.99
C LEU A 159 -10.69 -7.47 3.10
N ALA A 160 -10.44 -6.97 1.88
CA ALA A 160 -11.50 -6.60 0.95
C ALA A 160 -12.29 -7.83 0.50
N ALA A 161 -11.62 -8.93 0.16
CA ALA A 161 -12.28 -10.19 -0.19
C ALA A 161 -13.10 -10.73 1.00
N ALA A 162 -12.51 -10.74 2.19
CA ALA A 162 -13.18 -11.24 3.40
C ALA A 162 -14.45 -10.45 3.72
N GLN A 163 -14.39 -9.11 3.67
CA GLN A 163 -15.56 -8.28 3.97
C GLN A 163 -16.69 -8.49 2.95
N GLN A 164 -16.37 -8.52 1.64
CA GLN A 164 -17.38 -8.75 0.60
C GLN A 164 -18.05 -10.13 0.76
N LEU A 165 -17.26 -11.17 0.98
CA LEU A 165 -17.77 -12.53 1.17
C LEU A 165 -18.58 -12.69 2.47
N THR A 166 -18.15 -12.05 3.56
CA THR A 166 -18.91 -12.04 4.82
C THR A 166 -20.28 -11.39 4.62
N ARG A 167 -20.33 -10.23 3.96
CA ARG A 167 -21.57 -9.50 3.65
C ARG A 167 -22.50 -10.26 2.68
N ALA A 168 -21.91 -11.09 1.79
CA ALA A 168 -22.68 -12.00 0.93
C ALA A 168 -23.26 -13.21 1.67
N GLY A 169 -22.92 -13.38 2.95
CA GLY A 169 -23.46 -14.44 3.81
C GLY A 169 -22.59 -15.68 3.91
N HIS A 170 -21.36 -15.67 3.41
CA HIS A 170 -20.45 -16.79 3.59
C HIS A 170 -19.80 -16.77 4.98
N THR A 171 -19.45 -17.96 5.49
CA THR A 171 -18.64 -18.08 6.71
C THR A 171 -17.17 -17.93 6.35
N VAL A 172 -16.58 -16.78 6.70
CA VAL A 172 -15.23 -16.41 6.29
C VAL A 172 -14.26 -16.47 7.45
N ALA A 173 -13.11 -17.16 7.25
CA ALA A 173 -11.95 -17.12 8.14
C ALA A 173 -10.75 -16.52 7.42
N VAL A 174 -10.14 -15.49 8.03
CA VAL A 174 -8.90 -14.85 7.55
C VAL A 174 -7.73 -15.35 8.38
N TYR A 175 -6.78 -15.99 7.73
CA TYR A 175 -5.55 -16.50 8.34
C TYR A 175 -4.39 -15.55 8.12
N GLU A 176 -3.68 -15.22 9.19
CA GLU A 176 -2.50 -14.35 9.18
C GLU A 176 -1.35 -15.03 9.96
N LYS A 177 -0.17 -15.08 9.35
CA LYS A 177 1.02 -15.64 10.01
C LYS A 177 1.56 -14.76 11.14
N ASP A 178 1.43 -13.45 11.00
CA ASP A 178 1.81 -12.51 12.04
C ASP A 178 0.79 -12.48 13.18
N ASP A 179 1.21 -11.97 14.32
CA ASP A 179 0.42 -11.89 15.55
C ASP A 179 -0.66 -10.79 15.53
N ARG A 180 -0.72 -9.97 14.45
CA ARG A 180 -1.75 -8.97 14.21
C ARG A 180 -2.22 -9.00 12.75
N ILE A 181 -3.51 -8.76 12.59
CA ILE A 181 -4.16 -8.61 11.28
C ILE A 181 -3.77 -7.28 10.63
N GLY A 182 -3.71 -7.26 9.30
CA GLY A 182 -3.50 -6.05 8.49
C GLY A 182 -2.32 -6.15 7.51
N GLY A 183 -1.47 -7.17 7.62
CA GLY A 183 -0.29 -7.33 6.76
C GLY A 183 0.59 -6.08 6.76
N LEU A 184 0.91 -5.53 5.57
CA LEU A 184 1.73 -4.31 5.45
C LEU A 184 1.10 -3.06 6.07
N LEU A 185 -0.23 -2.99 6.22
CA LEU A 185 -0.89 -1.88 6.92
C LEU A 185 -0.46 -1.81 8.38
N THR A 186 -0.25 -2.97 9.01
CA THR A 186 0.13 -3.06 10.42
C THR A 186 1.63 -3.03 10.61
N TYR A 187 2.38 -3.85 9.86
CA TYR A 187 3.81 -4.01 10.09
C TYR A 187 4.72 -3.44 9.01
N GLY A 188 4.21 -3.07 7.83
CA GLY A 188 5.00 -2.47 6.77
C GLY A 188 5.04 -0.94 6.85
N ILE A 189 3.88 -0.31 6.96
CA ILE A 189 3.70 1.14 6.88
C ILE A 189 3.92 1.75 8.28
N PRO A 190 4.79 2.77 8.42
CA PRO A 190 5.00 3.43 9.71
C PRO A 190 3.79 4.24 10.18
N ASP A 191 3.62 4.36 11.50
CA ASP A 191 2.52 5.10 12.13
C ASP A 191 2.48 6.58 11.69
N PHE A 192 3.61 7.21 11.42
CA PHE A 192 3.64 8.59 10.94
C PHE A 192 3.04 8.77 9.53
N LYS A 193 2.82 7.69 8.78
CA LYS A 193 2.03 7.66 7.53
C LYS A 193 0.56 7.32 7.81
N MET A 194 0.31 6.36 8.70
CA MET A 194 -1.02 5.92 9.09
C MET A 194 -0.97 5.26 10.48
N GLU A 195 -1.60 5.87 11.47
CA GLU A 195 -1.74 5.30 12.81
C GLU A 195 -2.61 4.04 12.79
N LYS A 196 -2.21 3.02 13.57
CA LYS A 196 -2.85 1.69 13.51
C LYS A 196 -4.29 1.66 14.03
N VAL A 197 -4.72 2.66 14.77
CA VAL A 197 -6.13 2.84 15.15
C VAL A 197 -7.07 2.83 13.92
N GLN A 198 -6.57 3.24 12.75
CA GLN A 198 -7.33 3.20 11.50
C GLN A 198 -7.58 1.77 11.01
N VAL A 199 -6.67 0.86 11.32
CA VAL A 199 -6.81 -0.57 11.04
C VAL A 199 -7.71 -1.21 12.10
N ASP A 200 -7.40 -0.97 13.38
CA ASP A 200 -8.06 -1.62 14.50
C ASP A 200 -9.60 -1.36 14.47
N ARG A 201 -10.05 -0.10 14.32
CA ARG A 201 -11.48 0.22 14.24
C ARG A 201 -12.21 -0.45 13.06
N ARG A 202 -11.52 -0.68 11.95
CA ARG A 202 -12.08 -1.39 10.79
C ARG A 202 -12.19 -2.89 11.05
N LEU A 203 -11.21 -3.47 11.70
CA LEU A 203 -11.24 -4.87 12.09
C LEU A 203 -12.38 -5.15 13.07
N GLU A 204 -12.60 -4.27 14.06
CA GLU A 204 -13.73 -4.36 14.98
C GLU A 204 -15.08 -4.38 14.24
N GLN A 205 -15.25 -3.52 13.23
CA GLN A 205 -16.44 -3.54 12.38
C GLN A 205 -16.59 -4.86 11.63
N MET A 206 -15.52 -5.36 11.00
CA MET A 206 -15.55 -6.61 10.23
C MET A 206 -15.82 -7.83 11.13
N GLU A 207 -15.30 -7.85 12.35
CA GLU A 207 -15.62 -8.88 13.35
C GLU A 207 -17.11 -8.84 13.73
N ALA A 208 -17.66 -7.65 13.93
CA ALA A 208 -19.08 -7.46 14.21
C ALA A 208 -19.98 -7.86 13.02
N GLU A 209 -19.48 -7.77 11.78
CA GLU A 209 -20.15 -8.28 10.56
C GLU A 209 -20.11 -9.82 10.47
N GLY A 210 -19.19 -10.49 11.19
CA GLY A 210 -19.07 -11.95 11.25
C GLY A 210 -17.78 -12.51 10.65
N THR A 211 -16.85 -11.70 10.16
CA THR A 211 -15.51 -12.13 9.72
C THR A 211 -14.72 -12.70 10.89
N ARG A 212 -14.11 -13.86 10.72
CA ARG A 212 -13.33 -14.52 11.77
C ARG A 212 -11.83 -14.39 11.52
N PHE A 213 -11.13 -13.61 12.32
CA PHE A 213 -9.69 -13.45 12.22
C PHE A 213 -8.94 -14.55 12.98
N ARG A 214 -7.85 -15.06 12.38
CA ARG A 214 -6.97 -16.12 12.90
C ARG A 214 -5.50 -15.67 12.78
N PRO A 215 -5.05 -14.75 13.65
CA PRO A 215 -3.63 -14.35 13.68
C PRO A 215 -2.76 -15.47 14.26
N SER A 216 -1.47 -15.39 14.03
CA SER A 216 -0.45 -16.35 14.46
C SER A 216 -0.67 -17.77 13.93
N VAL A 217 -1.24 -17.91 12.73
CA VAL A 217 -1.42 -19.17 12.03
C VAL A 217 -0.62 -19.16 10.74
N ASP A 218 0.45 -19.95 10.71
CA ASP A 218 1.29 -20.09 9.52
C ASP A 218 0.74 -21.18 8.58
N VAL A 219 0.02 -20.74 7.57
CA VAL A 219 -0.58 -21.65 6.59
C VAL A 219 0.47 -22.11 5.59
N GLY A 220 0.67 -23.42 5.51
CA GLY A 220 1.74 -24.03 4.72
C GLY A 220 3.09 -24.14 5.46
N GLY A 221 3.18 -23.59 6.66
CA GLY A 221 4.35 -23.71 7.53
C GLY A 221 4.46 -25.04 8.28
N SER A 222 5.42 -25.13 9.18
CA SER A 222 5.74 -26.36 9.96
C SER A 222 5.66 -26.13 11.47
N GLY A 223 5.20 -24.98 11.95
CA GLY A 223 5.11 -24.64 13.38
C GLY A 223 3.94 -25.33 14.08
N GLU A 224 3.87 -25.20 15.41
CA GLU A 224 2.82 -25.76 16.25
C GLU A 224 1.40 -25.29 15.87
N ASN A 225 1.29 -24.03 15.39
CA ASN A 225 0.04 -23.43 14.90
C ASN A 225 -0.05 -23.43 13.36
N ALA A 226 0.68 -24.31 12.68
CA ALA A 226 0.62 -24.40 11.23
C ALA A 226 -0.66 -25.12 10.79
N LEU A 227 -1.17 -24.70 9.63
CA LEU A 227 -2.28 -25.32 8.92
C LEU A 227 -1.79 -25.70 7.52
N SER A 228 -1.92 -26.98 7.15
CA SER A 228 -1.46 -27.43 5.84
C SER A 228 -2.43 -27.03 4.72
N GLY A 229 -1.91 -26.93 3.48
CA GLY A 229 -2.73 -26.71 2.29
C GLY A 229 -3.81 -27.80 2.09
N LYS A 230 -3.49 -29.05 2.44
CA LYS A 230 -4.44 -30.16 2.38
C LYS A 230 -5.61 -29.98 3.36
N GLU A 231 -5.31 -29.60 4.60
CA GLU A 231 -6.34 -29.33 5.61
C GLU A 231 -7.25 -28.18 5.20
N LEU A 232 -6.72 -27.14 4.51
CA LEU A 232 -7.54 -26.07 3.97
C LEU A 232 -8.53 -26.58 2.92
N LEU A 233 -8.05 -27.38 1.96
CA LEU A 233 -8.88 -27.96 0.90
C LEU A 233 -9.97 -28.90 1.44
N GLU A 234 -9.72 -29.57 2.58
CA GLU A 234 -10.70 -30.45 3.24
C GLU A 234 -11.73 -29.67 4.09
N ARG A 235 -11.40 -28.47 4.56
CA ARG A 235 -12.24 -27.71 5.51
C ARG A 235 -13.07 -26.60 4.89
N TYR A 236 -12.65 -26.10 3.72
CA TYR A 236 -13.26 -24.92 3.09
C TYR A 236 -13.73 -25.22 1.68
N ASP A 237 -14.88 -24.66 1.32
CA ASP A 237 -15.47 -24.79 -0.01
C ASP A 237 -14.73 -23.95 -1.05
N ALA A 238 -14.09 -22.85 -0.61
CA ALA A 238 -13.20 -22.04 -1.44
C ALA A 238 -12.05 -21.40 -0.62
N ILE A 239 -10.95 -21.09 -1.31
CA ILE A 239 -9.75 -20.49 -0.73
C ILE A 239 -9.36 -19.26 -1.56
N VAL A 240 -9.08 -18.13 -0.90
CA VAL A 240 -8.53 -16.93 -1.53
C VAL A 240 -7.10 -16.70 -1.06
N LEU A 241 -6.13 -16.79 -1.95
CA LEU A 241 -4.73 -16.52 -1.70
C LEU A 241 -4.47 -15.01 -1.85
N ALA A 242 -4.27 -14.32 -0.74
CA ALA A 242 -4.02 -12.87 -0.66
C ALA A 242 -2.76 -12.56 0.17
N MET A 243 -1.78 -13.44 0.11
CA MET A 243 -0.56 -13.47 0.93
C MET A 243 0.49 -12.42 0.50
N GLY A 244 0.20 -11.63 -0.53
CA GLY A 244 1.11 -10.61 -1.04
C GLY A 244 2.30 -11.19 -1.82
N SER A 245 3.28 -10.33 -2.13
CA SER A 245 4.56 -10.68 -2.75
C SER A 245 5.64 -10.41 -1.70
N THR A 246 6.25 -11.46 -1.13
CA THR A 246 7.07 -11.34 0.07
C THR A 246 8.54 -11.75 -0.11
N VAL A 247 8.92 -12.32 -1.26
CA VAL A 247 10.32 -12.65 -1.57
C VAL A 247 11.06 -11.38 -1.97
N PRO A 248 11.99 -10.85 -1.16
CA PRO A 248 12.67 -9.60 -1.47
C PRO A 248 13.60 -9.76 -2.67
N ARG A 249 13.79 -8.69 -3.44
CA ARG A 249 14.87 -8.62 -4.43
C ARG A 249 16.18 -8.40 -3.73
N GLU A 250 17.21 -9.07 -4.25
CA GLU A 250 18.55 -9.01 -3.70
C GLU A 250 19.48 -8.13 -4.56
N LEU A 251 20.60 -7.68 -3.97
CA LEU A 251 21.64 -6.93 -4.64
C LEU A 251 22.96 -7.72 -4.53
N PRO A 252 23.26 -8.61 -5.49
CA PRO A 252 24.42 -9.51 -5.43
C PRO A 252 25.71 -8.80 -5.87
N VAL A 253 26.16 -7.82 -5.10
CA VAL A 253 27.43 -7.13 -5.30
C VAL A 253 28.46 -7.57 -4.25
N PRO A 254 29.78 -7.41 -4.49
CA PRO A 254 30.81 -7.73 -3.52
C PRO A 254 30.54 -7.06 -2.15
N GLY A 255 30.80 -7.78 -1.06
CA GLY A 255 30.59 -7.29 0.30
C GLY A 255 29.13 -7.41 0.80
N ARG A 256 28.23 -8.04 0.03
CA ARG A 256 26.83 -8.26 0.46
C ARG A 256 26.72 -9.09 1.74
N GLU A 257 27.71 -9.88 2.02
CA GLU A 257 27.83 -10.72 3.22
C GLU A 257 28.15 -9.96 4.51
N PHE A 258 28.52 -8.68 4.45
CA PHE A 258 28.75 -7.88 5.66
C PHE A 258 27.46 -7.68 6.47
N GLY A 259 27.61 -7.68 7.78
CA GLY A 259 26.52 -7.27 8.68
C GLY A 259 26.14 -5.80 8.50
N GLY A 260 24.94 -5.43 8.93
CA GLY A 260 24.41 -4.08 8.76
C GLY A 260 23.77 -3.81 7.41
N ILE A 261 23.59 -4.84 6.56
CA ILE A 261 22.89 -4.75 5.28
C ILE A 261 21.62 -5.60 5.34
N HIS A 262 20.46 -4.97 5.36
CA HIS A 262 19.18 -5.63 5.59
C HIS A 262 18.14 -5.33 4.51
N PRO A 263 17.23 -6.25 4.21
CA PRO A 263 16.00 -5.93 3.50
C PRO A 263 15.22 -4.83 4.25
N ALA A 264 14.61 -3.92 3.52
CA ALA A 264 13.84 -2.81 4.11
C ALA A 264 12.71 -3.29 5.04
N MET A 265 12.08 -4.41 4.71
CA MET A 265 10.97 -4.94 5.51
C MET A 265 11.43 -5.50 6.86
N ASP A 266 12.64 -6.04 6.97
CA ASP A 266 13.18 -6.50 8.26
C ASP A 266 13.32 -5.31 9.23
N TYR A 267 13.73 -4.16 8.71
CA TYR A 267 13.85 -2.93 9.49
C TYR A 267 12.49 -2.32 9.85
N LEU A 268 11.57 -2.19 8.90
CA LEU A 268 10.27 -1.57 9.13
C LEU A 268 9.37 -2.40 10.03
N VAL A 269 9.33 -3.73 9.87
CA VAL A 269 8.53 -4.63 10.70
C VAL A 269 8.97 -4.55 12.17
N GLN A 270 10.26 -4.61 12.44
CA GLN A 270 10.80 -4.49 13.80
C GLN A 270 10.46 -3.12 14.41
N HIS A 271 10.64 -2.03 13.65
CA HIS A 271 10.30 -0.69 14.11
C HIS A 271 8.81 -0.58 14.48
N ASN A 272 7.92 -1.05 13.61
CA ASN A 272 6.48 -0.99 13.87
C ASN A 272 6.05 -1.85 15.05
N ARG A 273 6.70 -3.00 15.29
CA ARG A 273 6.50 -3.80 16.52
C ARG A 273 6.88 -3.02 17.77
N VAL A 274 8.02 -2.35 17.76
CA VAL A 274 8.49 -1.54 18.91
C VAL A 274 7.56 -0.35 19.15
N VAL A 275 7.13 0.36 18.11
CA VAL A 275 6.15 1.47 18.22
C VAL A 275 4.82 0.97 18.80
N ALA A 276 4.42 -0.25 18.47
CA ALA A 276 3.23 -0.90 19.04
C ALA A 276 3.42 -1.43 20.48
N GLY A 277 4.56 -1.13 21.14
CA GLY A 277 4.87 -1.60 22.50
C GLY A 277 5.27 -3.08 22.57
N ARG A 278 5.67 -3.69 21.47
CA ARG A 278 6.14 -5.09 21.38
C ARG A 278 7.64 -5.09 21.18
N PRO A 279 8.44 -5.31 22.23
CA PRO A 279 9.90 -5.29 22.13
C PRO A 279 10.39 -6.38 21.17
N VAL A 280 11.49 -6.09 20.50
CA VAL A 280 12.19 -6.99 19.59
C VAL A 280 13.63 -7.11 20.08
N ASP A 281 14.10 -8.34 20.26
CA ASP A 281 15.51 -8.60 20.60
C ASP A 281 16.39 -8.26 19.38
N ASP A 282 17.58 -7.69 19.61
CA ASP A 282 18.55 -7.31 18.57
C ASP A 282 17.95 -6.43 17.46
N GLN A 283 17.12 -5.46 17.82
CA GLN A 283 16.48 -4.55 16.88
C GLN A 283 17.50 -3.84 15.98
N ILE A 284 17.24 -3.83 14.68
CA ILE A 284 17.98 -3.00 13.72
C ILE A 284 17.65 -1.54 14.00
N VAL A 285 18.67 -0.76 14.39
CA VAL A 285 18.50 0.66 14.74
C VAL A 285 19.41 1.56 13.91
N ALA A 286 18.91 2.74 13.54
CA ALA A 286 19.62 3.76 12.78
C ALA A 286 20.36 4.78 13.66
N THR A 287 20.13 4.78 14.97
CA THR A 287 20.68 5.76 15.93
C THR A 287 22.21 5.90 15.80
N GLY A 288 22.67 7.10 15.53
CA GLY A 288 24.10 7.43 15.43
C GLY A 288 24.83 6.82 14.22
N LYS A 289 24.10 6.26 13.25
CA LYS A 289 24.67 5.67 12.03
C LYS A 289 24.45 6.56 10.80
N ASP A 290 25.35 6.44 9.83
CA ASP A 290 25.11 6.86 8.47
C ASP A 290 24.28 5.79 7.77
N VAL A 291 23.07 6.13 7.36
CA VAL A 291 22.10 5.21 6.79
C VAL A 291 22.02 5.41 5.27
N VAL A 292 22.18 4.32 4.54
CA VAL A 292 21.99 4.33 3.10
C VAL A 292 20.80 3.45 2.73
N ILE A 293 19.87 4.00 1.96
CA ILE A 293 18.66 3.32 1.48
C ILE A 293 18.80 3.14 -0.04
N ILE A 294 18.81 1.89 -0.50
CA ILE A 294 18.92 1.57 -1.92
C ILE A 294 17.53 1.27 -2.48
N GLY A 295 16.99 2.20 -3.28
CA GLY A 295 15.68 2.16 -3.89
C GLY A 295 14.87 3.44 -3.68
N GLY A 296 14.31 3.99 -4.76
CA GLY A 296 13.61 5.30 -4.80
C GLY A 296 12.11 5.25 -4.51
N GLY A 297 11.53 4.08 -4.20
CA GLY A 297 10.09 3.88 -4.01
C GLY A 297 9.56 4.29 -2.62
N ASP A 298 8.25 4.04 -2.40
CA ASP A 298 7.56 4.38 -1.14
C ASP A 298 8.15 3.63 0.08
N THR A 299 8.54 2.36 -0.09
CA THR A 299 9.22 1.60 0.97
C THR A 299 10.54 2.28 1.39
N GLY A 300 11.30 2.79 0.41
CA GLY A 300 12.51 3.57 0.70
C GLY A 300 12.20 4.86 1.46
N SER A 301 11.11 5.56 1.08
CA SER A 301 10.65 6.75 1.80
C SER A 301 10.19 6.45 3.24
N ASP A 302 9.64 5.27 3.49
CA ASP A 302 9.23 4.84 4.83
C ASP A 302 10.45 4.51 5.69
N CYS A 303 11.46 3.82 5.14
CA CYS A 303 12.76 3.62 5.79
C CYS A 303 13.44 4.97 6.11
N TYR A 304 13.36 5.91 5.19
CA TYR A 304 13.94 7.24 5.33
C TYR A 304 13.38 8.01 6.54
N GLY A 305 12.06 8.14 6.60
CA GLY A 305 11.40 8.80 7.72
C GLY A 305 11.60 8.07 9.06
N THR A 306 11.70 6.74 9.03
CA THR A 306 11.97 5.92 10.21
C THR A 306 13.40 6.13 10.71
N ALA A 307 14.39 6.15 9.82
CA ALA A 307 15.80 6.36 10.18
C ALA A 307 16.03 7.75 10.81
N LEU A 308 15.41 8.79 10.25
CA LEU A 308 15.46 10.13 10.83
C LEU A 308 14.87 10.17 12.25
N ARG A 309 13.72 9.53 12.47
CA ARG A 309 13.08 9.45 13.80
C ARG A 309 13.89 8.65 14.82
N GLN A 310 14.65 7.68 14.36
CA GLN A 310 15.58 6.92 15.21
C GLN A 310 16.88 7.67 15.51
N GLY A 311 17.11 8.86 14.94
CA GLY A 311 18.31 9.66 15.18
C GLY A 311 19.53 9.18 14.40
N ALA A 312 19.36 8.85 13.13
CA ALA A 312 20.45 8.62 12.20
C ALA A 312 21.36 9.87 12.10
N THR A 313 22.66 9.68 11.95
CA THR A 313 23.63 10.76 11.74
C THR A 313 23.43 11.40 10.36
N SER A 314 23.25 10.56 9.36
CA SER A 314 22.87 10.96 8.00
C SER A 314 21.94 9.94 7.39
N VAL A 315 21.11 10.35 6.42
CA VAL A 315 20.26 9.45 5.63
C VAL A 315 20.42 9.80 4.16
N THR A 316 20.89 8.85 3.37
CA THR A 316 21.04 8.99 1.91
C THR A 316 20.19 7.94 1.20
N GLN A 317 19.26 8.35 0.35
CA GLN A 317 18.48 7.45 -0.50
C GLN A 317 19.03 7.47 -1.92
N ILE A 318 19.26 6.28 -2.48
CA ILE A 318 19.82 6.09 -3.82
C ILE A 318 18.75 5.53 -4.76
N ASP A 319 18.54 6.19 -5.89
CA ASP A 319 17.70 5.71 -6.98
C ASP A 319 18.55 5.52 -8.24
N ILE A 320 18.49 4.33 -8.81
CA ILE A 320 19.17 3.99 -10.07
C ILE A 320 18.58 4.74 -11.28
N ASN A 321 17.34 5.24 -11.14
CA ASN A 321 16.70 6.02 -12.18
C ASN A 321 17.20 7.48 -12.16
N PRO A 322 17.21 8.17 -13.31
CA PRO A 322 17.47 9.59 -13.34
C PRO A 322 16.39 10.35 -12.56
N MET A 323 16.75 11.53 -12.04
CA MET A 323 15.79 12.41 -11.39
C MET A 323 14.66 12.77 -12.37
N PRO A 324 13.38 12.49 -12.03
CA PRO A 324 12.27 12.89 -12.88
C PRO A 324 12.18 14.42 -13.01
N GLY A 325 11.65 14.88 -14.13
CA GLY A 325 11.33 16.31 -14.30
C GLY A 325 10.17 16.75 -13.40
N GLU A 326 10.00 18.04 -13.23
CA GLU A 326 8.88 18.62 -12.47
C GLU A 326 7.58 18.63 -13.28
N GLU A 327 7.68 18.68 -14.60
CA GLU A 327 6.54 18.69 -15.52
C GLU A 327 6.20 17.29 -16.04
N ARG A 328 4.95 17.11 -16.47
CA ARG A 328 4.46 15.89 -17.12
C ARG A 328 5.26 15.60 -18.39
N PRO A 329 5.88 14.42 -18.54
CA PRO A 329 6.58 14.03 -19.75
C PRO A 329 5.62 13.93 -20.95
N GLY A 330 6.11 14.24 -22.15
CA GLY A 330 5.30 14.21 -23.38
C GLY A 330 4.85 12.80 -23.79
N ASP A 331 5.57 11.77 -23.38
CA ASP A 331 5.23 10.35 -23.60
C ASP A 331 4.22 9.81 -22.58
N GLN A 332 3.84 10.59 -21.58
CA GLN A 332 2.86 10.23 -20.55
C GLN A 332 1.71 11.28 -20.52
N PRO A 333 0.92 11.38 -21.59
CA PRO A 333 -0.11 12.40 -21.70
C PRO A 333 -1.21 12.21 -20.65
N TRP A 334 -1.93 13.30 -20.31
CA TRP A 334 -3.15 13.19 -19.52
C TRP A 334 -4.15 12.24 -20.23
N PRO A 335 -4.86 11.35 -19.51
CA PRO A 335 -5.01 11.27 -18.06
C PRO A 335 -4.06 10.30 -17.36
N THR A 336 -3.00 9.79 -18.00
CA THR A 336 -2.08 8.82 -17.41
C THR A 336 -1.38 9.38 -16.17
N TYR A 337 -0.94 8.48 -15.27
CA TYR A 337 -0.19 8.88 -14.07
C TYR A 337 1.28 9.15 -14.46
N PRO A 338 1.77 10.41 -14.36
CA PRO A 338 3.08 10.76 -14.88
C PRO A 338 4.19 10.46 -13.87
N LYS A 339 5.37 10.12 -14.41
CA LYS A 339 6.62 10.09 -13.64
C LYS A 339 7.15 11.52 -13.52
N VAL A 340 6.81 12.21 -12.45
CA VAL A 340 7.30 13.55 -12.12
C VAL A 340 8.00 13.53 -10.77
N TYR A 341 8.87 14.49 -10.55
CA TYR A 341 9.57 14.63 -9.27
C TYR A 341 8.57 14.91 -8.15
N ARG A 342 8.61 14.04 -7.13
CA ARG A 342 7.75 14.17 -5.95
C ARG A 342 8.59 14.13 -4.68
N VAL A 343 8.22 14.98 -3.74
CA VAL A 343 8.81 15.02 -2.40
C VAL A 343 7.79 14.46 -1.42
N SER A 344 8.10 13.34 -0.78
CA SER A 344 7.26 12.79 0.30
C SER A 344 7.48 13.57 1.59
N THR A 345 6.56 13.40 2.55
CA THR A 345 6.70 14.01 3.87
C THR A 345 7.98 13.59 4.60
N SER A 346 8.47 12.37 4.34
CA SER A 346 9.74 11.90 4.90
C SER A 346 10.94 12.63 4.33
N HIS A 347 10.95 12.91 3.02
CA HIS A 347 12.04 13.63 2.35
C HIS A 347 12.12 15.12 2.77
N GLU A 348 11.01 15.70 3.24
CA GLU A 348 11.00 17.07 3.79
C GLU A 348 11.70 17.16 5.15
N GLU A 349 11.91 16.02 5.82
CA GLU A 349 12.41 15.93 7.19
C GLU A 349 13.93 15.99 7.30
N GLY A 350 14.66 15.98 6.18
CA GLY A 350 16.11 16.08 6.11
C GLY A 350 16.73 15.00 5.23
N GLY A 351 18.06 14.86 5.27
CA GLY A 351 18.82 13.86 4.50
C GLY A 351 19.01 14.22 3.03
N GLU A 352 19.44 13.25 2.21
CA GLU A 352 19.83 13.44 0.80
C GLU A 352 19.20 12.37 -0.11
N ARG A 353 18.90 12.74 -1.35
CA ARG A 353 18.47 11.83 -2.42
C ARG A 353 19.46 11.89 -3.58
N VAL A 354 20.00 10.74 -3.97
CA VAL A 354 20.94 10.57 -5.09
C VAL A 354 20.23 9.81 -6.20
N PHE A 355 20.17 10.40 -7.38
CA PHE A 355 19.54 9.82 -8.56
C PHE A 355 20.56 9.43 -9.62
N GLY A 356 20.22 8.45 -10.46
CA GLY A 356 21.12 8.00 -11.54
C GLY A 356 22.39 7.35 -11.02
N ALA A 357 22.34 6.69 -9.86
CA ALA A 357 23.50 6.04 -9.26
C ALA A 357 23.22 4.58 -8.91
N SER A 358 24.22 3.73 -9.07
CA SER A 358 24.21 2.31 -8.76
C SER A 358 25.25 1.97 -7.72
N THR A 359 24.93 1.03 -6.83
CA THR A 359 25.89 0.47 -5.88
C THR A 359 26.75 -0.59 -6.57
N VAL A 360 28.06 -0.47 -6.45
CA VAL A 360 29.06 -1.36 -7.06
C VAL A 360 29.54 -2.41 -6.07
N GLU A 361 29.79 -2.01 -4.83
CA GLU A 361 30.22 -2.89 -3.75
C GLU A 361 29.95 -2.28 -2.37
N PHE A 362 29.91 -3.13 -1.37
CA PHE A 362 29.94 -2.78 0.04
C PHE A 362 31.35 -2.94 0.60
N LEU A 363 31.76 -2.02 1.46
CA LEU A 363 33.11 -1.96 2.01
C LEU A 363 33.08 -2.02 3.53
N SER A 364 34.12 -2.64 4.11
CA SER A 364 34.34 -2.69 5.55
C SER A 364 35.77 -2.30 5.86
N ASP A 365 35.98 -1.26 6.65
CA ASP A 365 37.29 -0.83 7.19
C ASP A 365 37.42 -1.14 8.69
N GLY A 366 36.40 -1.79 9.27
CA GLY A 366 36.34 -2.12 10.68
C GLY A 366 35.88 -0.99 11.62
N SER A 367 35.63 0.22 11.11
CA SER A 367 35.21 1.38 11.92
C SER A 367 33.84 1.19 12.59
N THR A 368 32.96 0.42 11.96
CA THR A 368 31.61 0.06 12.46
C THR A 368 31.56 -1.26 13.21
N GLY A 369 32.69 -1.99 13.25
CA GLY A 369 32.84 -3.30 13.87
C GLY A 369 33.35 -4.36 12.90
N PRO A 370 33.93 -5.46 13.41
CA PRO A 370 34.44 -6.54 12.58
C PRO A 370 33.33 -7.14 11.69
N GLY A 371 33.56 -7.22 10.37
CA GLY A 371 32.61 -7.80 9.44
C GLY A 371 31.31 -6.99 9.23
N GLN A 372 31.27 -5.73 9.68
CA GLN A 372 30.15 -4.82 9.43
C GLN A 372 30.47 -3.89 8.27
N VAL A 373 29.43 -3.51 7.50
CA VAL A 373 29.53 -2.48 6.48
C VAL A 373 29.91 -1.14 7.09
N SER A 374 30.84 -0.43 6.47
CA SER A 374 31.24 0.93 6.87
C SER A 374 31.08 1.95 5.77
N HIS A 375 31.14 1.50 4.52
CA HIS A 375 31.01 2.37 3.34
C HIS A 375 30.36 1.61 2.18
N ILE A 376 29.85 2.37 1.20
CA ILE A 376 29.45 1.81 -0.10
C ILE A 376 30.15 2.55 -1.22
N ARG A 377 30.50 1.82 -2.30
CA ARG A 377 30.99 2.42 -3.54
C ARG A 377 29.84 2.57 -4.51
N LEU A 378 29.67 3.77 -5.01
CA LEU A 378 28.67 4.15 -6.02
C LEU A 378 29.35 4.49 -7.32
N VAL A 379 28.62 4.33 -8.41
CA VAL A 379 28.95 4.83 -9.74
C VAL A 379 27.70 5.50 -10.33
N ASP A 380 27.87 6.60 -11.06
CA ASP A 380 26.75 7.18 -11.79
C ASP A 380 26.41 6.29 -13.00
N VAL A 381 25.15 6.21 -13.36
CA VAL A 381 24.68 5.37 -14.45
C VAL A 381 23.79 6.12 -15.42
N VAL A 382 23.90 5.80 -16.70
CA VAL A 382 22.89 6.12 -17.70
C VAL A 382 21.93 4.94 -17.83
N ARG A 383 20.65 5.19 -17.67
CA ARG A 383 19.62 4.17 -17.81
C ARG A 383 18.90 4.30 -19.14
N SER A 384 19.00 3.27 -19.97
CA SER A 384 18.36 3.18 -21.27
C SER A 384 17.72 1.80 -21.45
N HIS A 385 16.44 1.76 -21.87
CA HIS A 385 15.70 0.52 -22.17
C HIS A 385 15.78 -0.57 -21.09
N GLY A 386 15.79 -0.16 -19.81
CA GLY A 386 15.84 -1.09 -18.67
C GLY A 386 17.25 -1.55 -18.28
N HIS A 387 18.27 -1.22 -19.04
CA HIS A 387 19.68 -1.46 -18.72
C HIS A 387 20.32 -0.22 -18.10
N SER A 388 21.28 -0.44 -17.21
CA SER A 388 22.04 0.63 -16.54
C SER A 388 23.50 0.46 -16.93
N GLU A 389 24.09 1.48 -17.55
CA GLU A 389 25.50 1.50 -17.96
C GLU A 389 26.28 2.46 -17.06
N PRO A 390 27.36 2.00 -16.40
CA PRO A 390 28.20 2.84 -15.58
C PRO A 390 28.87 3.96 -16.38
N ILE A 391 29.00 5.14 -15.78
CA ILE A 391 29.78 6.25 -16.34
C ILE A 391 31.19 6.16 -15.73
N GLU A 392 32.19 5.86 -16.54
CA GLU A 392 33.58 5.74 -16.11
C GLU A 392 34.09 7.01 -15.43
N GLY A 393 34.82 6.85 -14.33
CA GLY A 393 35.44 7.94 -13.58
C GLY A 393 34.49 8.69 -12.64
N THR A 394 33.28 8.18 -12.43
CA THR A 394 32.30 8.77 -11.49
C THR A 394 32.19 8.00 -10.17
N GLU A 395 33.05 7.01 -9.96
CA GLU A 395 33.08 6.20 -8.76
C GLU A 395 33.34 7.10 -7.52
N ARG A 396 32.54 6.88 -6.49
CA ARG A 396 32.68 7.54 -5.20
C ARG A 396 32.32 6.63 -4.05
N VAL A 397 32.94 6.86 -2.93
CA VAL A 397 32.68 6.12 -1.68
C VAL A 397 31.96 7.04 -0.71
N ILE A 398 30.86 6.55 -0.12
CA ILE A 398 30.10 7.27 0.92
C ILE A 398 30.02 6.42 2.19
N PRO A 399 29.95 7.03 3.38
CA PRO A 399 29.81 6.30 4.64
C PRO A 399 28.44 5.58 4.70
N ALA A 400 28.43 4.37 5.28
CA ALA A 400 27.25 3.54 5.41
C ALA A 400 27.38 2.57 6.61
N GLY A 401 26.96 2.98 7.78
CA GLY A 401 26.91 2.11 8.97
C GLY A 401 25.65 1.26 9.07
N LEU A 402 24.66 1.53 8.20
CA LEU A 402 23.44 0.73 8.01
C LEU A 402 22.98 0.88 6.57
N VAL A 403 22.73 -0.24 5.90
CA VAL A 403 22.22 -0.26 4.53
C VAL A 403 20.85 -0.96 4.49
N LEU A 404 19.86 -0.33 3.87
CA LEU A 404 18.50 -0.85 3.74
C LEU A 404 18.17 -1.05 2.25
N LEU A 405 17.91 -2.31 1.88
CA LEU A 405 17.57 -2.71 0.50
C LEU A 405 16.06 -2.56 0.28
N ALA A 406 15.64 -1.47 -0.34
CA ALA A 406 14.24 -1.16 -0.69
C ALA A 406 13.97 -1.41 -2.19
N LEU A 407 14.41 -2.57 -2.71
CA LEU A 407 14.43 -2.92 -4.13
C LEU A 407 13.10 -3.53 -4.63
N GLY A 408 12.11 -3.70 -3.75
CA GLY A 408 10.87 -4.41 -4.03
C GLY A 408 11.02 -5.92 -3.92
N PHE A 409 10.06 -6.67 -4.49
CA PHE A 409 9.94 -8.12 -4.31
C PHE A 409 9.93 -8.86 -5.64
N GLN A 410 10.18 -10.18 -5.62
CA GLN A 410 10.22 -11.03 -6.80
C GLN A 410 8.94 -11.86 -6.99
N GLY A 411 8.08 -11.96 -5.97
CA GLY A 411 6.87 -12.77 -6.01
C GLY A 411 6.57 -13.45 -4.68
N VAL A 412 5.85 -14.57 -4.76
CA VAL A 412 5.47 -15.39 -3.59
C VAL A 412 6.55 -16.42 -3.26
N PRO A 413 6.68 -16.87 -1.99
CA PRO A 413 7.45 -18.04 -1.64
C PRO A 413 6.89 -19.28 -2.38
N ARG A 414 7.76 -20.04 -3.03
CA ARG A 414 7.34 -21.26 -3.75
C ARG A 414 7.16 -22.44 -2.82
N GLU A 415 7.97 -22.51 -1.77
CA GLU A 415 7.89 -23.53 -0.72
C GLU A 415 6.69 -23.27 0.20
N GLY A 416 6.25 -24.30 0.91
CA GLY A 416 5.13 -24.21 1.83
C GLY A 416 3.76 -24.25 1.15
N LEU A 417 2.90 -23.25 1.35
CA LEU A 417 1.51 -23.29 0.91
C LEU A 417 1.36 -23.45 -0.62
N VAL A 418 2.15 -22.71 -1.40
CA VAL A 418 2.10 -22.74 -2.88
C VAL A 418 2.37 -24.16 -3.39
N GLU A 419 3.42 -24.81 -2.88
CA GLU A 419 3.78 -26.17 -3.21
C GLU A 419 2.72 -27.18 -2.71
N GLN A 420 2.24 -27.03 -1.48
CA GLN A 420 1.25 -27.94 -0.87
C GLN A 420 -0.11 -27.91 -1.59
N LEU A 421 -0.52 -26.75 -2.11
CA LEU A 421 -1.73 -26.63 -2.93
C LEU A 421 -1.52 -27.06 -4.38
N GLY A 422 -0.28 -27.03 -4.87
CA GLY A 422 0.05 -27.35 -6.26
C GLY A 422 -0.39 -26.27 -7.26
N VAL A 423 -0.52 -25.01 -6.82
CA VAL A 423 -0.87 -23.89 -7.71
C VAL A 423 0.32 -23.51 -8.59
N GLU A 424 0.05 -23.18 -9.85
CA GLU A 424 1.07 -22.74 -10.79
C GLU A 424 1.59 -21.34 -10.49
N VAL A 425 2.90 -21.14 -10.69
CA VAL A 425 3.58 -19.85 -10.52
C VAL A 425 4.23 -19.46 -11.83
N ASP A 426 4.01 -18.24 -12.30
CA ASP A 426 4.57 -17.72 -13.54
C ASP A 426 6.09 -17.42 -13.43
N GLU A 427 6.70 -17.05 -14.56
CA GLU A 427 8.13 -16.71 -14.65
C GLU A 427 8.54 -15.51 -13.79
N ARG A 428 7.56 -14.65 -13.42
CA ARG A 428 7.75 -13.48 -12.56
C ARG A 428 7.56 -13.78 -11.08
N GLY A 429 7.32 -15.05 -10.72
CA GLY A 429 7.10 -15.47 -9.34
C GLY A 429 5.71 -15.19 -8.79
N ARG A 430 4.70 -14.94 -9.64
CA ARG A 430 3.32 -14.69 -9.25
C ARG A 430 2.49 -15.95 -9.41
N ILE A 431 1.48 -16.15 -8.57
CA ILE A 431 0.52 -17.25 -8.73
C ILE A 431 -0.28 -16.99 -10.01
N ALA A 432 -0.25 -17.97 -10.93
CA ALA A 432 -1.00 -17.92 -12.19
C ALA A 432 -2.51 -17.97 -11.94
N ARG A 433 -3.26 -17.21 -12.72
CA ARG A 433 -4.71 -17.11 -12.61
C ARG A 433 -5.35 -16.78 -13.95
N ASP A 434 -6.60 -17.14 -14.08
CA ASP A 434 -7.45 -16.77 -15.23
C ASP A 434 -8.17 -15.42 -15.00
N GLU A 435 -9.04 -15.03 -15.93
CA GLU A 435 -9.82 -13.78 -15.85
C GLU A 435 -10.87 -13.77 -14.72
N SER A 436 -11.17 -14.92 -14.11
CA SER A 436 -12.03 -15.07 -12.95
C SER A 436 -11.26 -15.20 -11.63
N TYR A 437 -9.98 -14.82 -11.59
CA TYR A 437 -9.09 -14.97 -10.43
C TYR A 437 -8.83 -16.41 -10.00
N ALA A 438 -9.36 -17.41 -10.71
CA ALA A 438 -9.15 -18.81 -10.40
C ALA A 438 -7.72 -19.25 -10.74
N THR A 439 -7.12 -20.06 -9.86
CA THR A 439 -5.81 -20.67 -10.08
C THR A 439 -5.95 -21.97 -10.86
N SER A 440 -4.82 -22.68 -11.08
CA SER A 440 -4.83 -24.03 -11.67
C SER A 440 -5.53 -25.09 -10.80
N VAL A 441 -5.86 -24.76 -9.55
CA VAL A 441 -6.52 -25.68 -8.60
C VAL A 441 -7.97 -25.25 -8.38
N PRO A 442 -8.97 -26.10 -8.67
CA PRO A 442 -10.39 -25.76 -8.49
C PRO A 442 -10.71 -25.33 -7.07
N GLY A 443 -11.51 -24.26 -6.93
CA GLY A 443 -11.87 -23.68 -5.64
C GLY A 443 -10.79 -22.81 -4.99
N VAL A 444 -9.62 -22.64 -5.63
CA VAL A 444 -8.53 -21.80 -5.15
C VAL A 444 -8.39 -20.58 -6.05
N PHE A 445 -8.51 -19.39 -5.46
CA PHE A 445 -8.43 -18.07 -6.13
C PHE A 445 -7.25 -17.27 -5.62
N VAL A 446 -6.79 -16.28 -6.39
CA VAL A 446 -5.69 -15.41 -5.97
C VAL A 446 -5.97 -13.95 -6.28
N ALA A 447 -5.69 -13.05 -5.31
CA ALA A 447 -5.88 -11.61 -5.44
C ALA A 447 -4.70 -10.81 -4.88
N GLY A 448 -4.58 -9.57 -5.34
CA GLY A 448 -3.55 -8.63 -4.92
C GLY A 448 -2.15 -9.01 -5.43
N ASP A 449 -1.13 -8.59 -4.71
CA ASP A 449 0.27 -8.73 -5.16
C ASP A 449 0.72 -10.18 -5.37
N ALA A 450 0.06 -11.16 -4.76
CA ALA A 450 0.34 -12.58 -4.97
C ALA A 450 0.08 -13.03 -6.42
N GLY A 451 -0.93 -12.44 -7.10
CA GLY A 451 -1.28 -12.76 -8.48
C GLY A 451 -0.91 -11.65 -9.49
N ARG A 452 -0.96 -10.38 -9.07
CA ARG A 452 -0.63 -9.21 -9.92
C ARG A 452 0.85 -8.86 -9.91
N GLY A 453 1.55 -9.09 -8.81
CA GLY A 453 2.81 -8.46 -8.47
C GLY A 453 2.56 -7.13 -7.72
N GLN A 454 3.62 -6.48 -7.28
CA GLN A 454 3.54 -5.26 -6.49
C GLN A 454 2.71 -4.17 -7.18
N SER A 455 1.74 -3.62 -6.45
CA SER A 455 0.82 -2.63 -6.98
C SER A 455 0.37 -1.64 -5.89
N LEU A 456 -0.47 -0.68 -6.26
CA LEU A 456 -1.02 0.27 -5.31
C LEU A 456 -2.07 -0.41 -4.40
N ILE A 457 -2.23 0.11 -3.18
CA ILE A 457 -3.25 -0.36 -2.24
C ILE A 457 -4.66 -0.40 -2.86
N VAL A 458 -4.99 0.57 -3.69
CA VAL A 458 -6.28 0.66 -4.37
C VAL A 458 -6.49 -0.50 -5.36
N TRP A 459 -5.42 -1.01 -5.98
CA TRP A 459 -5.47 -2.22 -6.82
C TRP A 459 -5.70 -3.47 -5.98
N ALA A 460 -5.01 -3.58 -4.84
CA ALA A 460 -5.18 -4.71 -3.93
C ALA A 460 -6.63 -4.82 -3.45
N ILE A 461 -7.24 -3.70 -3.05
CA ILE A 461 -8.66 -3.66 -2.63
C ILE A 461 -9.59 -4.01 -3.80
N ALA A 462 -9.34 -3.43 -5.00
CA ALA A 462 -10.16 -3.70 -6.19
C ALA A 462 -10.13 -5.18 -6.59
N GLU A 463 -8.95 -5.81 -6.58
CA GLU A 463 -8.81 -7.23 -6.86
C GLU A 463 -9.41 -8.12 -5.76
N GLY A 464 -9.29 -7.72 -4.49
CA GLY A 464 -9.97 -8.43 -3.40
C GLY A 464 -11.48 -8.45 -3.57
N ARG A 465 -12.08 -7.31 -3.98
CA ARG A 465 -13.51 -7.22 -4.31
C ARG A 465 -13.88 -8.11 -5.50
N ALA A 466 -13.10 -8.05 -6.58
CA ALA A 466 -13.37 -8.82 -7.78
C ALA A 466 -13.20 -10.34 -7.58
N ALA A 467 -12.16 -10.75 -6.83
CA ALA A 467 -11.98 -12.14 -6.46
C ALA A 467 -13.12 -12.66 -5.56
N ALA A 468 -13.65 -11.81 -4.66
CA ALA A 468 -14.83 -12.16 -3.86
C ALA A 468 -16.06 -12.43 -4.74
N ALA A 469 -16.27 -11.61 -5.78
CA ALA A 469 -17.35 -11.85 -6.73
C ALA A 469 -17.18 -13.20 -7.46
N ALA A 470 -15.96 -13.51 -7.91
CA ALA A 470 -15.68 -14.78 -8.57
C ALA A 470 -15.86 -15.98 -7.63
N VAL A 471 -15.49 -15.87 -6.35
CA VAL A 471 -15.72 -16.90 -5.33
C VAL A 471 -17.21 -17.08 -5.05
N ASP A 472 -17.97 -16.00 -4.90
CA ASP A 472 -19.42 -16.05 -4.67
C ASP A 472 -20.14 -16.72 -5.86
N GLU A 473 -19.77 -16.34 -7.11
CA GLU A 473 -20.27 -16.98 -8.31
C GLU A 473 -19.93 -18.48 -8.39
N PHE A 474 -18.70 -18.86 -8.07
CA PHE A 474 -18.27 -20.26 -8.01
C PHE A 474 -19.09 -21.07 -7.01
N LEU A 475 -19.38 -20.53 -5.82
CA LEU A 475 -20.09 -21.23 -4.74
C LEU A 475 -21.61 -21.26 -4.93
N ARG A 476 -22.19 -20.25 -5.58
CA ARG A 476 -23.65 -20.09 -5.70
C ARG A 476 -24.18 -20.24 -7.13
N GLY A 477 -23.30 -20.20 -8.14
CA GLY A 477 -23.67 -20.18 -9.55
C GLY A 477 -24.08 -18.80 -10.09
N GLU A 478 -24.20 -17.79 -9.22
CA GLU A 478 -24.51 -16.39 -9.54
C GLU A 478 -23.93 -15.47 -8.47
N THR A 479 -23.69 -14.19 -8.80
CA THR A 479 -23.22 -13.18 -7.84
C THR A 479 -23.84 -11.82 -8.10
N GLU A 480 -24.09 -11.08 -7.03
CA GLU A 480 -24.42 -9.65 -7.05
C GLU A 480 -23.25 -8.79 -6.58
N LEU A 481 -22.12 -9.39 -6.21
CA LEU A 481 -20.93 -8.67 -5.76
C LEU A 481 -20.27 -7.93 -6.91
N PRO A 482 -19.75 -6.71 -6.66
CA PRO A 482 -19.08 -5.94 -7.70
C PRO A 482 -17.71 -6.53 -8.04
N ALA A 483 -17.39 -6.61 -9.33
CA ALA A 483 -16.07 -6.95 -9.87
C ALA A 483 -15.46 -5.72 -10.58
N PRO A 484 -14.83 -4.79 -9.87
CA PRO A 484 -14.40 -3.51 -10.43
C PRO A 484 -13.28 -3.63 -11.48
N VAL A 485 -12.47 -4.68 -11.41
CA VAL A 485 -11.34 -4.93 -12.32
C VAL A 485 -11.25 -6.40 -12.68
N ALA A 486 -10.70 -6.70 -13.85
CA ALA A 486 -10.27 -8.03 -14.24
C ALA A 486 -8.74 -8.19 -14.07
N PRO A 487 -8.18 -9.40 -13.97
CA PRO A 487 -6.74 -9.64 -13.93
C PRO A 487 -5.96 -8.99 -15.06
N SER A 488 -6.53 -8.97 -16.27
CA SER A 488 -5.94 -8.32 -17.47
C SER A 488 -6.05 -6.80 -17.47
N THR A 489 -6.81 -6.20 -16.54
CA THR A 489 -6.95 -4.73 -16.49
C THR A 489 -5.60 -4.07 -16.23
N VAL A 490 -5.18 -3.24 -17.20
CA VAL A 490 -3.96 -2.44 -17.10
C VAL A 490 -4.30 -1.09 -16.47
N ALA A 491 -3.47 -0.65 -15.54
CA ALA A 491 -3.62 0.66 -14.94
C ALA A 491 -3.49 1.76 -15.99
N VAL A 492 -4.41 2.72 -16.03
CA VAL A 492 -4.20 4.01 -16.74
C VAL A 492 -3.01 4.76 -16.10
N SER A 493 -2.58 4.27 -14.94
CA SER A 493 -1.54 4.79 -14.09
C SER A 493 -0.37 3.81 -13.93
N ALA A 494 0.04 3.13 -14.98
CA ALA A 494 1.21 2.23 -14.94
C ALA A 494 2.54 2.98 -15.02
#